data_14151b1d97240149e7a91f3fd1155630
#
_entry.id   14151b1d97240149e7a91f3fd1155630
#
_cell.length_a   1.000
_cell.length_b   1.000
_cell.length_c   1.000
_cell.angle_alpha   90.00
_cell.angle_beta   90.00
_cell.angle_gamma   90.00
#
_symmetry.space_group_name_H-M   'P 1'
#
loop_
_entity.id
_entity.type
_entity.pdbx_description
1 polymer ?
#
loop_
_entity_poly.entity_id
_entity_poly.type
_entity_poly.pdbx_seq_one_letter_code
_entity_poly.pdbx_strand_id
1 'polypeptide(L)'
;GYIEPHACVASWGSDGQCQIICSSQGQFMVRAYSAKLLGVDIADIRVTPAEIGGGFGGKTLVYLEPLALGLSKKAGLPVRMVMTREEVFRGTGPTSGGTINVKMGAKNDGTITAAYAEIILQAGAYPGSPMGPAAMCCFAMYDIENAKAVGVDVVSNRPKVAAYRAPGAPISTFATESALDELAIAIGMDPLEIRLKNAAKNGTKALYGPTFSDIGLIETLEGAKTVSYTHLRAHETDTD
;
A
#
# COMPACT_ATOMS: atom_id res chain seq x y z
N GLY A 1 -2.76 -3.98 11.79
CA GLY A 1 -3.58 -2.80 12.07
C GLY A 1 -2.86 -1.80 12.96
N TYR A 2 -3.24 -0.54 12.89
CA TYR A 2 -2.75 0.49 13.82
C TYR A 2 -3.29 0.27 15.24
N ILE A 3 -2.51 0.66 16.25
CA ILE A 3 -2.88 0.44 17.66
C ILE A 3 -4.00 1.39 18.06
N GLU A 4 -3.92 2.67 17.69
CA GLU A 4 -4.94 3.66 17.98
C GLU A 4 -6.17 3.48 17.07
N PRO A 5 -7.39 3.29 17.62
CA PRO A 5 -8.63 3.31 16.85
C PRO A 5 -8.90 4.69 16.24
N HIS A 6 -9.87 4.77 15.32
CA HIS A 6 -10.37 6.06 14.83
C HIS A 6 -11.05 6.83 15.95
N ALA A 7 -10.72 8.12 16.07
CA ALA A 7 -11.28 8.99 17.08
C ALA A 7 -11.42 10.42 16.55
N CYS A 8 -12.49 11.10 16.95
CA CYS A 8 -12.67 12.50 16.68
C CYS A 8 -13.50 13.20 17.77
N VAL A 9 -13.35 14.52 17.85
CA VAL A 9 -14.25 15.44 18.55
C VAL A 9 -14.72 16.46 17.53
N ALA A 10 -16.02 16.71 17.48
CA ALA A 10 -16.61 17.69 16.57
C ALA A 10 -17.50 18.66 17.34
N SER A 11 -17.51 19.91 16.90
CA SER A 11 -18.32 20.98 17.46
C SER A 11 -18.96 21.79 16.34
N TRP A 12 -20.27 22.01 16.44
CA TRP A 12 -21.04 22.90 15.59
C TRP A 12 -21.42 24.15 16.38
N GLY A 13 -20.83 25.28 16.04
CA GLY A 13 -21.10 26.56 16.71
C GLY A 13 -22.47 27.15 16.35
N SER A 14 -23.05 27.95 17.23
CA SER A 14 -24.30 28.69 16.98
C SER A 14 -24.19 29.73 15.87
N ASP A 15 -22.96 30.13 15.55
CA ASP A 15 -22.60 31.03 14.44
C ASP A 15 -22.45 30.29 13.09
N GLY A 16 -22.66 28.98 13.06
CA GLY A 16 -22.50 28.15 11.88
C GLY A 16 -21.06 27.65 11.66
N GLN A 17 -20.08 28.10 12.43
CA GLN A 17 -18.70 27.64 12.30
C GLN A 17 -18.53 26.25 12.93
N CYS A 18 -17.84 25.38 12.22
CA CYS A 18 -17.66 23.99 12.57
C CYS A 18 -16.19 23.65 12.85
N GLN A 19 -15.94 22.88 13.89
CA GLN A 19 -14.60 22.40 14.21
C GLN A 19 -14.61 20.89 14.35
N ILE A 20 -13.60 20.23 13.78
CA ILE A 20 -13.31 18.80 13.95
C ILE A 20 -11.86 18.65 14.37
N ILE A 21 -11.60 17.91 15.43
CA ILE A 21 -10.27 17.47 15.85
C ILE A 21 -10.27 15.96 15.72
N CYS A 22 -9.36 15.39 14.94
CA CYS A 22 -9.37 13.94 14.65
C CYS A 22 -7.98 13.35 14.43
N SER A 23 -7.86 12.04 14.69
CA SER A 23 -6.69 11.24 14.36
C SER A 23 -6.75 10.80 12.89
N SER A 24 -6.46 11.71 11.96
CA SER A 24 -6.56 11.48 10.51
C SER A 24 -5.26 11.80 9.79
N GLN A 25 -4.95 11.03 8.74
CA GLN A 25 -3.87 11.29 7.79
C GLN A 25 -4.30 12.23 6.65
N GLY A 26 -5.58 12.62 6.59
CA GLY A 26 -6.16 13.38 5.50
C GLY A 26 -7.16 14.43 5.96
N GLN A 27 -6.76 15.40 6.79
CA GLN A 27 -7.64 16.45 7.33
C GLN A 27 -8.38 17.24 6.25
N PHE A 28 -7.78 17.46 5.08
CA PHE A 28 -8.45 18.14 3.97
C PHE A 28 -9.57 17.28 3.36
N MET A 29 -9.42 15.96 3.33
CA MET A 29 -10.47 15.03 2.90
C MET A 29 -11.62 15.01 3.91
N VAL A 30 -11.30 14.99 5.21
CA VAL A 30 -12.30 15.11 6.29
C VAL A 30 -13.12 16.40 6.10
N ARG A 31 -12.46 17.53 5.87
CA ARG A 31 -13.09 18.82 5.62
C ARG A 31 -14.02 18.76 4.41
N ALA A 32 -13.52 18.30 3.27
CA ALA A 32 -14.27 18.28 2.01
C ALA A 32 -15.49 17.35 2.06
N TYR A 33 -15.33 16.13 2.59
CA TYR A 33 -16.45 15.19 2.69
C TYR A 33 -17.45 15.57 3.76
N SER A 34 -17.03 16.14 4.90
CA SER A 34 -17.95 16.65 5.91
C SER A 34 -18.80 17.80 5.36
N ALA A 35 -18.20 18.73 4.63
CA ALA A 35 -18.92 19.82 3.95
C ALA A 35 -19.95 19.29 2.97
N LYS A 36 -19.55 18.37 2.09
CA LYS A 36 -20.41 17.76 1.08
C LYS A 36 -21.59 16.98 1.68
N LEU A 37 -21.31 16.16 2.71
CA LEU A 37 -22.33 15.31 3.34
C LEU A 37 -23.36 16.10 4.17
N LEU A 38 -22.92 17.18 4.81
CA LEU A 38 -23.76 17.99 5.68
C LEU A 38 -24.37 19.23 5.00
N GLY A 39 -24.02 19.47 3.73
CA GLY A 39 -24.55 20.56 2.93
C GLY A 39 -24.15 21.93 3.46
N VAL A 40 -22.90 22.09 3.92
CA VAL A 40 -22.36 23.36 4.43
C VAL A 40 -21.19 23.84 3.58
N ASP A 41 -20.89 25.13 3.64
CA ASP A 41 -19.72 25.64 2.95
C ASP A 41 -18.43 25.04 3.56
N ILE A 42 -17.50 24.67 2.71
CA ILE A 42 -16.21 24.14 3.14
C ILE A 42 -15.41 25.17 3.96
N ALA A 43 -15.64 26.46 3.73
CA ALA A 43 -15.02 27.55 4.49
C ALA A 43 -15.46 27.58 5.96
N ASP A 44 -16.66 27.08 6.27
CA ASP A 44 -17.19 27.04 7.62
C ASP A 44 -16.67 25.86 8.46
N ILE A 45 -15.90 24.94 7.86
CA ILE A 45 -15.35 23.79 8.57
C ILE A 45 -13.83 23.93 8.75
N ARG A 46 -13.40 23.93 10.00
CA ARG A 46 -11.99 23.77 10.38
C ARG A 46 -11.73 22.35 10.84
N VAL A 47 -10.74 21.67 10.24
CA VAL A 47 -10.26 20.37 10.69
C VAL A 47 -8.84 20.47 11.19
N THR A 48 -8.63 20.07 12.43
CA THR A 48 -7.32 20.09 13.10
C THR A 48 -6.87 18.63 13.30
N PRO A 49 -5.74 18.21 12.73
CA PRO A 49 -5.20 16.89 13.01
C PRO A 49 -4.70 16.82 14.44
N ALA A 50 -5.01 15.74 15.14
CA ALA A 50 -4.39 15.36 16.39
C ALA A 50 -3.16 14.46 16.12
N GLU A 51 -2.40 14.15 17.15
CA GLU A 51 -1.38 13.10 17.06
C GLU A 51 -2.02 11.76 16.68
N ILE A 52 -1.28 10.95 15.91
CA ILE A 52 -1.82 9.72 15.32
C ILE A 52 -1.02 8.51 15.82
N GLY A 53 -1.68 7.62 16.56
CA GLY A 53 -1.14 6.35 17.04
C GLY A 53 -1.10 5.26 15.97
N GLY A 54 -0.60 5.62 14.78
CA GLY A 54 -0.52 4.79 13.59
C GLY A 54 -1.73 4.96 12.66
N GLY A 55 -1.48 4.89 11.37
CA GLY A 55 -2.51 5.00 10.33
C GLY A 55 -2.18 4.14 9.11
N PHE A 56 -0.91 4.14 8.68
CA PHE A 56 -0.37 3.33 7.58
C PHE A 56 -1.20 3.41 6.30
N GLY A 57 -1.90 4.53 6.07
CA GLY A 57 -2.84 4.73 4.98
C GLY A 57 -4.31 4.45 5.34
N GLY A 58 -4.60 3.68 6.39
CA GLY A 58 -5.99 3.36 6.80
C GLY A 58 -6.77 4.56 7.32
N LYS A 59 -6.10 5.60 7.80
CA LYS A 59 -6.70 6.84 8.30
C LYS A 59 -6.69 7.98 7.26
N THR A 60 -6.50 7.68 5.99
CA THR A 60 -6.69 8.65 4.89
C THR A 60 -8.16 8.81 4.50
N LEU A 61 -9.00 7.82 4.80
CA LEU A 61 -10.44 7.84 4.55
C LEU A 61 -11.20 8.46 5.72
N VAL A 62 -12.45 8.87 5.46
CA VAL A 62 -13.32 9.56 6.41
C VAL A 62 -14.39 8.60 6.91
N TYR A 63 -14.58 8.48 8.21
CA TYR A 63 -15.53 7.56 8.83
C TYR A 63 -16.44 8.22 9.87
N LEU A 64 -15.87 8.64 11.01
CA LEU A 64 -16.62 9.15 12.17
C LEU A 64 -16.90 10.65 12.10
N GLU A 65 -16.06 11.39 11.43
CA GLU A 65 -15.98 12.84 11.54
C GLU A 65 -17.27 13.55 11.08
N PRO A 66 -17.86 13.23 9.92
CA PRO A 66 -19.14 13.83 9.52
C PRO A 66 -20.29 13.45 10.45
N LEU A 67 -20.28 12.22 10.99
CA LEU A 67 -21.29 11.75 11.93
C LEU A 67 -21.22 12.54 13.24
N ALA A 68 -20.02 12.68 13.80
CA ALA A 68 -19.79 13.45 15.03
C ALA A 68 -20.22 14.91 14.84
N LEU A 69 -19.92 15.51 13.70
CA LEU A 69 -20.31 16.89 13.40
C LEU A 69 -21.84 17.04 13.25
N GLY A 70 -22.48 16.12 12.55
CA GLY A 70 -23.96 16.09 12.42
C GLY A 70 -24.67 15.86 13.76
N LEU A 71 -24.12 15.00 14.61
CA LEU A 71 -24.63 14.78 15.97
C LEU A 71 -24.42 16.03 16.86
N SER A 72 -23.29 16.72 16.72
CA SER A 72 -23.04 17.99 17.43
C SER A 72 -24.06 19.05 17.05
N LYS A 73 -24.40 19.19 15.76
CA LYS A 73 -25.46 20.08 15.29
C LYS A 73 -26.80 19.77 15.96
N LYS A 74 -27.15 18.47 16.01
CA LYS A 74 -28.44 18.03 16.57
C LYS A 74 -28.49 18.20 18.09
N ALA A 75 -27.39 17.94 18.79
CA ALA A 75 -27.30 18.02 20.25
C ALA A 75 -27.11 19.45 20.76
N GLY A 76 -26.59 20.36 19.96
CA GLY A 76 -26.16 21.70 20.39
C GLY A 76 -24.93 21.69 21.33
N LEU A 77 -24.18 20.60 21.33
CA LEU A 77 -23.00 20.35 22.19
C LEU A 77 -21.88 19.68 21.41
N PRO A 78 -20.61 19.82 21.84
CA PRO A 78 -19.53 19.05 21.26
C PRO A 78 -19.75 17.54 21.42
N VAL A 79 -19.43 16.77 20.37
CA VAL A 79 -19.57 15.31 20.35
C VAL A 79 -18.21 14.67 20.14
N ARG A 80 -17.87 13.71 21.01
CA ARG A 80 -16.71 12.84 20.87
C ARG A 80 -17.16 11.45 20.42
N MET A 81 -16.48 10.93 19.39
CA MET A 81 -16.67 9.54 18.93
C MET A 81 -15.33 8.81 18.89
N VAL A 82 -15.34 7.55 19.30
CA VAL A 82 -14.17 6.67 19.27
C VAL A 82 -14.64 5.28 18.87
N MET A 83 -14.00 4.68 17.86
CA MET A 83 -14.28 3.30 17.49
C MET A 83 -13.69 2.32 18.51
N THR A 84 -14.39 1.26 18.80
CA THR A 84 -13.81 0.06 19.42
C THR A 84 -12.89 -0.66 18.42
N ARG A 85 -12.08 -1.59 18.90
CA ARG A 85 -11.24 -2.42 18.02
C ARG A 85 -12.08 -3.25 17.04
N GLU A 86 -13.21 -3.76 17.48
CA GLU A 86 -14.14 -4.52 16.66
C GLU A 86 -14.73 -3.64 15.55
N GLU A 87 -15.16 -2.41 15.87
CA GLU A 87 -15.68 -1.46 14.89
C GLU A 87 -14.64 -1.07 13.86
N VAL A 88 -13.37 -0.90 14.25
CA VAL A 88 -12.27 -0.68 13.30
C VAL A 88 -12.17 -1.83 12.30
N PHE A 89 -12.21 -3.08 12.75
CA PHE A 89 -12.10 -4.23 11.86
C PHE A 89 -13.34 -4.46 10.97
N ARG A 90 -14.51 -4.06 11.42
CA ARG A 90 -15.77 -4.24 10.68
C ARG A 90 -16.15 -3.04 9.82
N GLY A 91 -15.84 -1.83 10.28
CA GLY A 91 -16.34 -0.59 9.70
C GLY A 91 -15.33 0.20 8.88
N THR A 92 -14.04 -0.12 8.95
CA THR A 92 -13.03 0.58 8.17
C THR A 92 -12.54 -0.25 6.99
N GLY A 93 -11.88 0.38 6.01
CA GLY A 93 -11.36 -0.30 4.84
C GLY A 93 -10.20 -1.22 5.16
N PRO A 94 -10.30 -2.53 4.84
CA PRO A 94 -9.18 -3.46 4.92
C PRO A 94 -8.16 -3.19 3.83
N THR A 95 -6.96 -3.79 3.96
CA THR A 95 -6.09 -3.96 2.79
C THR A 95 -6.74 -4.90 1.79
N SER A 96 -6.37 -4.76 0.51
CA SER A 96 -6.89 -5.63 -0.54
C SER A 96 -6.43 -7.07 -0.35
N GLY A 97 -7.35 -8.01 -0.41
CA GLY A 97 -7.05 -9.42 -0.62
C GLY A 97 -7.06 -9.76 -2.11
N GLY A 98 -6.45 -10.85 -2.50
CA GLY A 98 -6.45 -11.26 -3.90
C GLY A 98 -5.55 -12.43 -4.23
N THR A 99 -5.41 -12.68 -5.53
CA THR A 99 -4.55 -13.71 -6.11
C THR A 99 -3.63 -13.08 -7.14
N ILE A 100 -2.36 -13.47 -7.12
CA ILE A 100 -1.38 -13.05 -8.11
C ILE A 100 -0.74 -14.30 -8.71
N ASN A 101 -0.91 -14.47 -10.00
CA ASN A 101 -0.34 -15.55 -10.77
C ASN A 101 0.89 -15.03 -11.52
N VAL A 102 2.07 -15.56 -11.22
CA VAL A 102 3.34 -15.15 -11.84
C VAL A 102 3.89 -16.29 -12.66
N LYS A 103 4.41 -15.97 -13.86
CA LYS A 103 5.17 -16.87 -14.71
C LYS A 103 6.45 -16.16 -15.15
N MET A 104 7.57 -16.85 -15.02
CA MET A 104 8.87 -16.34 -15.45
C MET A 104 9.60 -17.40 -16.27
N GLY A 105 10.40 -16.96 -17.23
CA GLY A 105 11.29 -17.79 -18.01
C GLY A 105 12.69 -17.19 -18.07
N ALA A 106 13.70 -18.03 -17.87
CA ALA A 106 15.10 -17.62 -17.97
C ALA A 106 15.90 -18.64 -18.79
N LYS A 107 17.05 -18.18 -19.29
CA LYS A 107 18.09 -19.07 -19.80
C LYS A 107 18.80 -19.76 -18.64
N ASN A 108 19.53 -20.84 -18.94
CA ASN A 108 20.31 -21.57 -17.94
C ASN A 108 21.40 -20.69 -17.29
N ASP A 109 21.79 -19.59 -17.92
CA ASP A 109 22.73 -18.63 -17.38
C ASP A 109 22.08 -17.60 -16.43
N GLY A 110 20.78 -17.74 -16.17
CA GLY A 110 20.00 -16.85 -15.29
C GLY A 110 19.46 -15.58 -15.95
N THR A 111 19.66 -15.38 -17.26
CA THR A 111 19.08 -14.21 -17.96
C THR A 111 17.57 -14.40 -18.10
N ILE A 112 16.77 -13.54 -17.49
CA ILE A 112 15.30 -13.59 -17.60
C ILE A 112 14.89 -13.11 -18.99
N THR A 113 14.18 -13.95 -19.73
CA THR A 113 13.76 -13.67 -21.11
C THR A 113 12.32 -13.19 -21.22
N ALA A 114 11.47 -13.64 -20.27
CA ALA A 114 10.08 -13.23 -20.24
C ALA A 114 9.51 -13.32 -18.82
N ALA A 115 8.55 -12.41 -18.51
CA ALA A 115 7.79 -12.42 -17.27
C ALA A 115 6.33 -12.03 -17.52
N TYR A 116 5.43 -12.69 -16.81
CA TYR A 116 3.99 -12.42 -16.84
C TYR A 116 3.44 -12.41 -15.42
N ALA A 117 2.61 -11.42 -15.11
CA ALA A 117 1.85 -11.36 -13.87
C ALA A 117 0.37 -11.08 -14.16
N GLU A 118 -0.52 -11.88 -13.59
CA GLU A 118 -1.94 -11.60 -13.50
C GLU A 118 -2.29 -11.27 -12.05
N ILE A 119 -2.75 -10.05 -11.83
CA ILE A 119 -2.96 -9.46 -10.50
C ILE A 119 -4.46 -9.22 -10.32
N ILE A 120 -5.11 -10.05 -9.52
CA ILE A 120 -6.54 -10.02 -9.26
C ILE A 120 -6.75 -9.53 -7.82
N LEU A 121 -7.18 -8.29 -7.63
CA LEU A 121 -7.32 -7.68 -6.32
C LEU A 121 -8.75 -7.25 -6.02
N GLN A 122 -9.18 -7.50 -4.76
CA GLN A 122 -10.46 -7.08 -4.24
C GLN A 122 -10.49 -5.57 -3.99
N ALA A 123 -11.54 -4.91 -4.47
CA ALA A 123 -11.80 -3.48 -4.24
C ALA A 123 -12.77 -3.21 -3.08
N GLY A 124 -13.56 -4.19 -2.69
CA GLY A 124 -14.73 -4.01 -1.83
C GLY A 124 -15.94 -3.50 -2.63
N ALA A 125 -16.85 -2.79 -1.98
CA ALA A 125 -18.14 -2.37 -2.57
C ALA A 125 -18.02 -1.35 -3.72
N TYR A 126 -16.88 -0.72 -3.87
CA TYR A 126 -16.62 0.28 -4.92
C TYR A 126 -15.28 0.00 -5.61
N PRO A 127 -15.15 0.26 -6.92
CA PRO A 127 -13.90 0.10 -7.67
C PRO A 127 -12.72 0.86 -7.07
N GLY A 128 -11.51 0.46 -7.41
CA GLY A 128 -10.27 1.12 -7.02
C GLY A 128 -9.49 0.35 -5.95
N SER A 129 -9.21 -0.94 -6.20
CA SER A 129 -8.17 -1.68 -5.49
C SER A 129 -6.77 -1.13 -5.88
N PRO A 130 -5.71 -1.47 -5.14
CA PRO A 130 -4.35 -1.07 -5.49
C PRO A 130 -3.75 -1.91 -6.65
N MET A 131 -4.57 -2.41 -7.56
CA MET A 131 -4.18 -3.24 -8.70
C MET A 131 -3.24 -2.50 -9.66
N GLY A 132 -3.51 -1.21 -9.93
CA GLY A 132 -2.65 -0.39 -10.78
C GLY A 132 -1.22 -0.25 -10.23
N PRO A 133 -1.02 0.27 -9.02
CA PRO A 133 0.30 0.28 -8.37
C PRO A 133 0.95 -1.10 -8.25
N ALA A 134 0.18 -2.17 -7.99
CA ALA A 134 0.71 -3.53 -7.98
C ALA A 134 1.29 -3.94 -9.34
N ALA A 135 0.59 -3.65 -10.43
CA ALA A 135 1.06 -3.90 -11.79
C ALA A 135 2.28 -3.05 -12.18
N MET A 136 2.36 -1.82 -11.66
CA MET A 136 3.54 -0.96 -11.86
C MET A 136 4.78 -1.53 -11.15
N CYS A 137 4.64 -2.05 -9.94
CA CYS A 137 5.75 -2.46 -9.11
C CYS A 137 6.23 -3.89 -9.37
N CYS A 138 5.39 -4.78 -9.87
CA CYS A 138 5.66 -6.23 -9.92
C CYS A 138 6.99 -6.62 -10.56
N PHE A 139 7.42 -5.94 -11.61
CA PHE A 139 8.69 -6.19 -12.29
C PHE A 139 9.59 -4.95 -12.39
N ALA A 140 9.30 -3.88 -11.64
CA ALA A 140 10.01 -2.61 -11.77
C ALA A 140 11.51 -2.70 -11.44
N MET A 141 11.91 -3.67 -10.63
CA MET A 141 13.31 -3.87 -10.23
C MET A 141 14.17 -4.59 -11.28
N TYR A 142 13.58 -5.05 -12.38
CA TYR A 142 14.29 -5.91 -13.33
C TYR A 142 14.27 -5.36 -14.75
N ASP A 143 15.39 -5.58 -15.46
CA ASP A 143 15.55 -5.30 -16.89
C ASP A 143 15.13 -6.54 -17.68
N ILE A 144 13.84 -6.65 -18.02
CA ILE A 144 13.25 -7.81 -18.68
C ILE A 144 12.77 -7.40 -20.07
N GLU A 145 13.28 -8.06 -21.10
CA GLU A 145 12.96 -7.75 -22.51
C GLU A 145 11.47 -7.90 -22.83
N ASN A 146 10.86 -8.97 -22.34
CA ASN A 146 9.45 -9.28 -22.61
C ASN A 146 8.68 -9.43 -21.28
N ALA A 147 8.01 -8.37 -20.85
CA ALA A 147 7.21 -8.41 -19.63
C ALA A 147 5.76 -7.95 -19.88
N LYS A 148 4.82 -8.58 -19.17
CA LYS A 148 3.41 -8.20 -19.21
C LYS A 148 2.78 -8.33 -17.83
N ALA A 149 2.09 -7.29 -17.38
CA ALA A 149 1.23 -7.33 -16.20
C ALA A 149 -0.21 -7.05 -16.59
N VAL A 150 -1.13 -7.88 -16.08
CA VAL A 150 -2.58 -7.71 -16.26
C VAL A 150 -3.20 -7.52 -14.89
N GLY A 151 -3.88 -6.40 -14.68
CA GLY A 151 -4.56 -6.08 -13.43
C GLY A 151 -6.08 -6.25 -13.56
N VAL A 152 -6.70 -6.89 -12.60
CA VAL A 152 -8.15 -7.07 -12.48
C VAL A 152 -8.62 -6.52 -11.15
N ASP A 153 -9.56 -5.57 -11.21
CA ASP A 153 -10.18 -4.95 -10.04
C ASP A 153 -11.53 -5.64 -9.76
N VAL A 154 -11.64 -6.33 -8.63
CA VAL A 154 -12.83 -7.13 -8.31
C VAL A 154 -13.68 -6.41 -7.26
N VAL A 155 -14.86 -5.98 -7.68
CA VAL A 155 -15.89 -5.44 -6.78
C VAL A 155 -16.57 -6.59 -6.04
N SER A 156 -16.75 -6.44 -4.74
CA SER A 156 -17.36 -7.45 -3.88
C SER A 156 -18.15 -6.80 -2.74
N ASN A 157 -19.12 -7.53 -2.18
CA ASN A 157 -19.96 -7.03 -1.08
C ASN A 157 -19.19 -7.04 0.26
N ARG A 158 -18.14 -6.23 0.34
CA ARG A 158 -17.28 -6.03 1.52
C ARG A 158 -16.98 -4.54 1.67
N PRO A 159 -16.48 -4.06 2.83
CA PRO A 159 -16.03 -2.69 2.98
C PRO A 159 -15.03 -2.30 1.87
N LYS A 160 -15.14 -1.06 1.40
CA LYS A 160 -14.19 -0.51 0.42
C LYS A 160 -12.78 -0.62 0.97
N VAL A 161 -11.86 -1.18 0.20
CA VAL A 161 -10.45 -1.29 0.62
C VAL A 161 -9.84 0.09 0.84
N ALA A 162 -9.00 0.20 1.85
CA ALA A 162 -8.22 1.38 2.15
C ALA A 162 -6.74 1.17 1.79
N ALA A 163 -6.02 2.25 1.72
CA ALA A 163 -4.58 2.21 1.55
C ALA A 163 -3.92 1.50 2.74
N TYR A 164 -2.98 0.62 2.45
CA TYR A 164 -2.06 0.07 3.43
C TYR A 164 -0.64 0.18 2.90
N ARG A 165 0.20 0.91 3.59
CA ARG A 165 1.64 1.17 3.39
C ARG A 165 2.19 0.69 2.04
N ALA A 166 2.39 1.63 1.09
CA ALA A 166 2.71 1.36 -0.32
C ALA A 166 1.67 0.45 -1.01
N PRO A 167 0.40 0.91 -1.18
CA PRO A 167 -0.68 0.07 -1.73
C PRO A 167 -0.29 -0.63 -3.02
N GLY A 168 -0.41 -1.95 -3.04
CA GLY A 168 -0.11 -2.79 -4.21
C GLY A 168 1.33 -3.30 -4.28
N ALA A 169 2.33 -2.50 -3.92
CA ALA A 169 3.74 -2.89 -4.03
C ALA A 169 4.10 -4.11 -3.17
N PRO A 170 3.82 -4.16 -1.84
CA PRO A 170 4.18 -5.32 -1.04
C PRO A 170 3.52 -6.62 -1.52
N ILE A 171 2.25 -6.55 -1.97
CA ILE A 171 1.50 -7.73 -2.42
C ILE A 171 2.10 -8.29 -3.71
N SER A 172 2.36 -7.42 -4.70
CA SER A 172 2.91 -7.85 -5.98
C SER A 172 4.37 -8.27 -5.87
N THR A 173 5.17 -7.53 -5.10
CA THR A 173 6.57 -7.85 -4.89
C THR A 173 6.74 -9.21 -4.19
N PHE A 174 5.93 -9.50 -3.17
CA PHE A 174 5.95 -10.82 -2.54
C PHE A 174 5.77 -11.95 -3.57
N ALA A 175 4.78 -11.83 -4.46
CA ALA A 175 4.52 -12.85 -5.47
C ALA A 175 5.64 -12.96 -6.52
N THR A 176 6.15 -11.83 -7.01
CA THR A 176 7.18 -11.83 -8.05
C THR A 176 8.54 -12.26 -7.52
N GLU A 177 8.91 -11.83 -6.32
CA GLU A 177 10.17 -12.22 -5.68
C GLU A 177 10.17 -13.70 -5.27
N SER A 178 9.03 -14.24 -4.81
CA SER A 178 8.90 -15.68 -4.53
C SER A 178 9.04 -16.50 -5.80
N ALA A 179 8.41 -16.09 -6.91
CA ALA A 179 8.56 -16.76 -8.20
C ALA A 179 10.00 -16.69 -8.73
N LEU A 180 10.71 -15.60 -8.46
CA LEU A 180 12.13 -15.46 -8.83
C LEU A 180 13.04 -16.39 -7.98
N ASP A 181 12.75 -16.54 -6.69
CA ASP A 181 13.46 -17.52 -5.85
C ASP A 181 13.26 -18.94 -6.34
N GLU A 182 12.02 -19.31 -6.67
CA GLU A 182 11.72 -20.63 -7.26
C GLU A 182 12.43 -20.84 -8.60
N LEU A 183 12.50 -19.81 -9.44
CA LEU A 183 13.25 -19.84 -10.70
C LEU A 183 14.75 -20.03 -10.47
N ALA A 184 15.34 -19.31 -9.51
CA ALA A 184 16.74 -19.43 -9.15
C ALA A 184 17.08 -20.88 -8.69
N ILE A 185 16.24 -21.45 -7.82
CA ILE A 185 16.37 -22.84 -7.37
C ILE A 185 16.29 -23.79 -8.56
N ALA A 186 15.33 -23.61 -9.45
CA ALA A 186 15.11 -24.50 -10.60
C ALA A 186 16.30 -24.56 -11.57
N ILE A 187 17.07 -23.45 -11.70
CA ILE A 187 18.26 -23.40 -12.56
C ILE A 187 19.58 -23.57 -11.78
N GLY A 188 19.52 -23.79 -10.46
CA GLY A 188 20.69 -23.99 -9.60
C GLY A 188 21.53 -22.72 -9.44
N MET A 189 20.92 -21.55 -9.43
CA MET A 189 21.59 -20.25 -9.26
C MET A 189 21.27 -19.63 -7.89
N ASP A 190 22.21 -18.90 -7.33
CA ASP A 190 21.98 -18.13 -6.10
C ASP A 190 20.89 -17.07 -6.31
N PRO A 191 19.91 -16.92 -5.38
CA PRO A 191 18.82 -15.98 -5.50
C PRO A 191 19.25 -14.52 -5.60
N LEU A 192 20.39 -14.14 -5.01
CA LEU A 192 20.92 -12.79 -5.14
C LEU A 192 21.63 -12.59 -6.49
N GLU A 193 22.35 -13.59 -6.97
CA GLU A 193 23.06 -13.52 -8.25
C GLU A 193 22.07 -13.37 -9.43
N ILE A 194 20.92 -14.09 -9.42
CA ILE A 194 19.91 -13.89 -10.47
C ILE A 194 19.32 -12.48 -10.43
N ARG A 195 19.16 -11.88 -9.22
CA ARG A 195 18.71 -10.48 -9.06
C ARG A 195 19.74 -9.49 -9.60
N LEU A 196 20.98 -9.62 -9.21
CA LEU A 196 22.08 -8.76 -9.69
C LEU A 196 22.22 -8.81 -11.22
N LYS A 197 22.12 -10.01 -11.78
CA LYS A 197 22.23 -10.22 -13.23
C LYS A 197 21.15 -9.51 -14.03
N ASN A 198 19.92 -9.46 -13.50
CA ASN A 198 18.75 -8.89 -14.18
C ASN A 198 18.30 -7.55 -13.59
N ALA A 199 19.10 -6.96 -12.68
CA ALA A 199 18.76 -5.70 -12.03
C ALA A 199 18.53 -4.57 -13.05
N ALA A 200 17.47 -3.80 -12.82
CA ALA A 200 17.27 -2.55 -13.53
C ALA A 200 18.41 -1.58 -13.26
N LYS A 201 18.81 -0.83 -14.26
CA LYS A 201 19.92 0.13 -14.25
C LYS A 201 19.51 1.42 -14.94
N ASN A 202 20.36 2.41 -14.91
CA ASN A 202 20.14 3.64 -15.67
C ASN A 202 19.93 3.31 -17.16
N GLY A 203 18.82 3.79 -17.73
CA GLY A 203 18.41 3.49 -19.08
C GLY A 203 17.42 2.32 -19.23
N THR A 204 17.19 1.51 -18.19
CA THR A 204 16.14 0.48 -18.22
C THR A 204 14.77 1.13 -18.34
N LYS A 205 13.97 0.66 -19.29
CA LYS A 205 12.59 1.08 -19.45
C LYS A 205 11.66 0.22 -18.61
N ALA A 206 11.01 0.84 -17.64
CA ALA A 206 10.03 0.17 -16.82
C ALA A 206 8.80 -0.31 -17.63
N LEU A 207 8.18 -1.42 -17.21
CA LEU A 207 6.99 -1.98 -17.86
C LEU A 207 5.85 -0.95 -18.03
N TYR A 208 5.71 -0.02 -17.09
CA TYR A 208 4.67 1.03 -17.12
C TYR A 208 5.09 2.31 -17.84
N GLY A 209 6.24 2.34 -18.52
CA GLY A 209 6.61 3.36 -19.50
C GLY A 209 7.85 4.20 -19.22
N PRO A 210 8.13 4.73 -18.02
CA PRO A 210 9.29 5.59 -17.78
C PRO A 210 10.61 4.85 -17.92
N THR A 211 11.65 5.61 -18.28
CA THR A 211 13.04 5.13 -18.28
C THR A 211 13.70 5.58 -16.99
N PHE A 212 14.38 4.67 -16.31
CA PHE A 212 15.04 4.97 -15.06
C PHE A 212 16.33 5.77 -15.25
N SER A 213 16.56 6.71 -14.35
CA SER A 213 17.79 7.46 -14.18
C SER A 213 18.15 7.52 -12.69
N ASP A 214 19.44 7.56 -12.38
CA ASP A 214 19.95 7.74 -11.02
C ASP A 214 19.43 6.71 -10.00
N ILE A 215 19.35 5.43 -10.40
CA ILE A 215 18.91 4.33 -9.54
C ILE A 215 20.11 3.61 -8.94
N GLY A 216 20.07 3.36 -7.61
CA GLY A 216 21.10 2.65 -6.84
C GLY A 216 20.70 1.21 -6.49
N LEU A 217 20.03 0.49 -7.40
CA LEU A 217 19.54 -0.86 -7.10
C LEU A 217 20.69 -1.86 -6.93
N ILE A 218 21.66 -1.83 -7.85
CA ILE A 218 22.81 -2.74 -7.81
C ILE A 218 23.62 -2.51 -6.53
N GLU A 219 23.93 -1.26 -6.20
CA GLU A 219 24.64 -0.89 -4.99
C GLU A 219 23.89 -1.31 -3.72
N THR A 220 22.55 -1.25 -3.76
CA THR A 220 21.69 -1.71 -2.65
C THR A 220 21.77 -3.22 -2.46
N LEU A 221 21.71 -3.98 -3.55
CA LEU A 221 21.83 -5.44 -3.53
C LEU A 221 23.21 -5.89 -3.07
N GLU A 222 24.28 -5.25 -3.54
CA GLU A 222 25.66 -5.51 -3.11
C GLU A 222 25.87 -5.18 -1.61
N GLY A 223 25.30 -4.08 -1.15
CA GLY A 223 25.31 -3.72 0.27
C GLY A 223 24.58 -4.76 1.13
N ALA A 224 23.43 -5.24 0.69
CA ALA A 224 22.69 -6.32 1.37
C ALA A 224 23.46 -7.63 1.40
N LYS A 225 24.16 -7.98 0.30
CA LYS A 225 25.06 -9.15 0.21
C LYS A 225 26.10 -9.14 1.31
N THR A 226 26.75 -8.01 1.54
CA THR A 226 27.81 -7.87 2.53
C THR A 226 27.35 -8.19 3.94
N VAL A 227 26.10 -7.84 4.29
CA VAL A 227 25.54 -8.07 5.63
C VAL A 227 24.90 -9.46 5.75
N SER A 228 24.07 -9.85 4.79
CA SER A 228 23.27 -11.09 4.83
C SER A 228 24.13 -12.35 4.78
N TYR A 229 25.13 -12.39 3.92
CA TYR A 229 26.00 -13.56 3.77
C TYR A 229 27.05 -13.71 4.88
N THR A 230 27.24 -12.70 5.71
CA THR A 230 28.13 -12.82 6.87
C THR A 230 27.60 -13.86 7.88
N HIS A 231 26.28 -13.92 8.07
CA HIS A 231 25.64 -14.87 8.99
C HIS A 231 25.70 -16.32 8.47
N LEU A 232 25.57 -16.54 7.16
CA LEU A 232 25.67 -17.87 6.57
C LEU A 232 27.10 -18.42 6.67
N ARG A 233 28.12 -17.61 6.44
CA ARG A 233 29.53 -18.01 6.58
C ARG A 233 29.93 -18.31 8.03
N ALA A 234 29.32 -17.64 9.01
CA ALA A 234 29.58 -17.91 10.43
C ALA A 234 29.09 -19.31 10.87
N HIS A 235 28.03 -19.82 10.24
CA HIS A 235 27.53 -21.18 10.50
C HIS A 235 28.31 -22.28 9.77
N GLU A 236 28.98 -21.98 8.65
CA GLU A 236 29.81 -22.94 7.92
C GLU A 236 31.18 -23.19 8.59
N THR A 237 31.65 -22.29 9.48
CA THR A 237 32.93 -22.43 10.19
C THR A 237 32.81 -23.16 11.53
N ASP A 238 31.61 -23.48 12.00
CA ASP A 238 31.38 -24.21 13.27
C ASP A 238 31.21 -25.75 13.09
N THR A 239 31.54 -26.27 11.91
CA THR A 239 31.41 -27.71 11.58
C THR A 239 32.73 -28.42 11.27
N ASP A 240 33.89 -27.91 11.73
CA ASP A 240 35.17 -28.61 11.73
C ASP A 240 35.62 -29.04 13.15
#